data_06b46b9a8ef18afe13722c4fbf4ee43d
#
_entry.id   06b46b9a8ef18afe13722c4fbf4ee43d
#
_cell.length_a   1.000
_cell.length_b   1.000
_cell.length_c   1.000
_cell.angle_alpha   90.00
_cell.angle_beta   90.00
_cell.angle_gamma   90.00
#
_symmetry.space_group_name_H-M   'P 1'
#
loop_
_entity.id
_entity.type
_entity.pdbx_description
1 polymer ?
#
loop_
_entity_poly.entity_id
_entity_poly.type
_entity_poly.pdbx_seq_one_letter_code
_entity_poly.pdbx_strand_id
1 'polypeptide(L)'
;YVDGSWRTCKINNVARICMGKPSLKGAESYYCGDDWMWNSSDDRNTVHEYLGKSLEWYEDDINHSKYMDALKKKEKRIEELMSLVPYLPDGLEPWLKTKIFPLNYLFIKRTKTRTDYSCTACGSSGWKKIGWKHNEKTICPKCGQPVTAYLRKQEIQKKEPVVVLQIMGEYDWIERQLRAICTWTPGKKEIEILEDIRVIIPRDKTWGKVWYGTYSERSEEGQDFWDKNQANKRFYESYLYPDNLKEVLPYGGTIQYSGLAVIAEMQRKINVNSFITTFTRRRWMEYWIKAGLIKLAAEVTKEYGMWGNPSYIRESREKLTENLKINGNRLYRLKILDGGINALKWLQYEEEMEHQGKQMKISQESLSFLSKNNSTPDDCQEILKALGSINRMVNYIKKQNVSSNKLVSNWNDYLRMAEAEGMDVTDDIVRFPKDLKIRHDELVERINARRDAEKLKKQAKMYKGLNKGIIQHLPEAKRYFWEDKDYMIIPAGKCEELVEEGRTLHHCVGASTTYMEKMAAGKSWILFLRKKKELEKPYYTIEISMENDGILQWYSEYDRKPDEGKIQKVLNAFKNSIKRQTERIQIAG
;
A
#
# COMPACT_ATOMS: atom_id res chain seq x y z
N TYR A 1 -2.04 -55.78 -1.28
CA TYR A 1 -2.01 -57.21 -0.92
C TYR A 1 -0.67 -57.78 -1.33
N VAL A 2 0.15 -58.24 -0.39
CA VAL A 2 1.47 -58.82 -0.68
C VAL A 2 1.61 -60.10 0.15
N ASP A 3 2.04 -61.17 -0.49
CA ASP A 3 2.28 -62.47 0.14
C ASP A 3 1.08 -63.01 0.94
N GLY A 4 -0.14 -62.87 0.42
CA GLY A 4 -1.35 -63.34 1.08
C GLY A 4 -1.80 -62.57 2.31
N SER A 5 -1.25 -61.37 2.54
CA SER A 5 -1.62 -60.49 3.66
C SER A 5 -1.79 -59.02 3.25
N TRP A 6 -2.75 -58.38 3.89
CA TRP A 6 -2.93 -56.94 3.75
C TRP A 6 -1.86 -56.18 4.55
N ARG A 7 -1.14 -55.30 3.90
CA ARG A 7 -0.15 -54.42 4.56
C ARG A 7 -0.46 -52.95 4.26
N THR A 8 -0.55 -52.16 5.27
CA THR A 8 -0.58 -50.72 5.11
C THR A 8 0.81 -50.20 4.75
N CYS A 9 0.99 -49.52 3.62
CA CYS A 9 2.25 -48.90 3.28
C CYS A 9 2.05 -47.48 2.72
N LYS A 10 3.11 -46.69 2.85
CA LYS A 10 3.12 -45.38 2.21
C LYS A 10 3.14 -45.56 0.70
N ILE A 11 2.51 -44.64 -0.02
CA ILE A 11 2.37 -44.65 -1.48
C ILE A 11 3.68 -44.95 -2.23
N ASN A 12 4.81 -44.39 -1.74
CA ASN A 12 6.15 -44.69 -2.29
C ASN A 12 6.56 -46.15 -2.15
N ASN A 13 6.08 -46.86 -1.15
CA ASN A 13 6.34 -48.29 -0.97
C ASN A 13 5.48 -49.11 -1.91
N VAL A 14 4.23 -48.70 -2.18
CA VAL A 14 3.36 -49.33 -3.18
C VAL A 14 3.99 -49.20 -4.57
N ALA A 15 4.43 -48.01 -4.96
CA ALA A 15 5.09 -47.79 -6.25
C ALA A 15 6.36 -48.63 -6.43
N ARG A 16 7.17 -48.82 -5.36
CA ARG A 16 8.39 -49.60 -5.40
C ARG A 16 8.10 -51.11 -5.47
N ILE A 17 7.12 -51.58 -4.73
CA ILE A 17 6.82 -53.00 -4.63
C ILE A 17 6.00 -53.50 -5.83
N CYS A 18 4.96 -52.72 -6.21
CA CYS A 18 4.01 -53.13 -7.24
C CYS A 18 4.38 -52.69 -8.65
N MET A 19 5.09 -51.57 -8.81
CA MET A 19 5.41 -50.98 -10.12
C MET A 19 6.90 -51.03 -10.48
N GLY A 20 7.77 -51.55 -9.62
CA GLY A 20 9.21 -51.61 -9.84
C GLY A 20 9.90 -50.23 -9.98
N LYS A 21 9.23 -49.14 -9.62
CA LYS A 21 9.77 -47.79 -9.74
C LYS A 21 10.51 -47.39 -8.47
N PRO A 22 11.69 -46.75 -8.56
CA PRO A 22 12.54 -46.48 -7.40
C PRO A 22 11.97 -45.38 -6.46
N SER A 23 11.17 -44.46 -6.93
CA SER A 23 10.42 -43.50 -6.11
C SER A 23 9.49 -42.63 -6.97
N LEU A 24 8.41 -42.12 -6.36
CA LEU A 24 7.53 -41.10 -6.93
C LEU A 24 7.86 -39.72 -6.36
N LYS A 25 9.14 -39.40 -6.12
CA LYS A 25 9.55 -38.06 -5.66
C LYS A 25 9.06 -37.02 -6.66
N GLY A 26 8.21 -36.11 -6.18
CA GLY A 26 7.60 -35.02 -6.98
C GLY A 26 6.13 -35.26 -7.35
N ALA A 27 5.56 -36.46 -7.15
CA ALA A 27 4.14 -36.70 -7.39
C ALA A 27 3.23 -36.33 -6.19
N GLU A 28 3.82 -35.97 -5.06
CA GLU A 28 3.09 -35.61 -3.83
C GLU A 28 2.32 -34.28 -3.93
N SER A 29 2.53 -33.51 -4.99
CA SER A 29 1.90 -32.19 -5.17
C SER A 29 0.92 -32.08 -6.34
N TYR A 30 0.70 -33.16 -7.10
CA TYR A 30 -0.26 -33.15 -8.20
C TYR A 30 -1.43 -34.09 -7.92
N TYR A 31 -2.62 -33.59 -8.16
CA TYR A 31 -3.86 -34.35 -8.23
C TYR A 31 -3.66 -35.57 -9.10
N CYS A 32 -3.40 -36.69 -8.47
CA CYS A 32 -3.40 -37.95 -9.13
C CYS A 32 -4.80 -38.52 -8.95
N GLY A 33 -5.54 -38.62 -10.02
CA GLY A 33 -6.80 -39.34 -10.01
C GLY A 33 -6.58 -40.81 -9.56
N ASP A 34 -7.62 -41.43 -9.08
CA ASP A 34 -7.61 -42.74 -8.44
C ASP A 34 -6.93 -43.89 -9.26
N ASP A 35 -6.84 -43.73 -10.58
CA ASP A 35 -6.38 -44.75 -11.51
C ASP A 35 -4.89 -45.12 -11.44
N TRP A 36 -4.05 -44.29 -10.83
CA TRP A 36 -2.61 -44.57 -10.77
C TRP A 36 -2.17 -45.34 -9.51
N MET A 37 -3.06 -45.51 -8.54
CA MET A 37 -2.81 -46.30 -7.32
C MET A 37 -3.00 -47.81 -7.52
N TRP A 38 -3.64 -48.20 -8.60
CA TRP A 38 -4.00 -49.56 -8.89
C TRP A 38 -3.25 -50.12 -10.09
N ASN A 39 -2.81 -51.39 -10.01
CA ASN A 39 -2.18 -52.06 -11.15
C ASN A 39 -3.18 -52.35 -12.27
N SER A 40 -4.44 -52.55 -11.91
CA SER A 40 -5.54 -52.78 -12.84
C SER A 40 -6.88 -52.36 -12.23
N SER A 41 -7.90 -52.18 -13.08
CA SER A 41 -9.27 -52.01 -12.64
C SER A 41 -9.80 -53.20 -11.85
N ASP A 42 -9.26 -54.38 -12.12
CA ASP A 42 -9.64 -55.64 -11.44
C ASP A 42 -9.13 -55.68 -10.00
N ASP A 43 -7.92 -55.16 -9.74
CA ASP A 43 -7.39 -55.01 -8.38
C ASP A 43 -8.23 -54.04 -7.56
N ARG A 44 -8.64 -52.95 -8.16
CA ARG A 44 -9.55 -51.98 -7.55
C ARG A 44 -10.90 -52.63 -7.23
N ASN A 45 -11.51 -53.33 -8.18
CA ASN A 45 -12.79 -53.99 -8.02
C ASN A 45 -12.74 -55.06 -6.94
N THR A 46 -11.68 -55.87 -6.90
CA THR A 46 -11.48 -56.92 -5.88
C THR A 46 -11.44 -56.32 -4.47
N VAL A 47 -10.77 -55.19 -4.29
CA VAL A 47 -10.72 -54.52 -2.99
C VAL A 47 -12.06 -53.88 -2.63
N HIS A 48 -12.78 -53.33 -3.61
CA HIS A 48 -14.15 -52.84 -3.44
C HIS A 48 -15.12 -53.90 -2.96
N GLU A 49 -15.08 -55.08 -3.61
CA GLU A 49 -15.92 -56.24 -3.23
C GLU A 49 -15.59 -56.73 -1.81
N TYR A 50 -14.31 -56.80 -1.47
CA TYR A 50 -13.87 -57.23 -0.15
C TYR A 50 -14.30 -56.29 0.97
N LEU A 51 -14.26 -54.98 0.73
CA LEU A 51 -14.63 -53.97 1.72
C LEU A 51 -16.14 -53.70 1.80
N GLY A 52 -16.93 -54.19 0.82
CA GLY A 52 -18.38 -53.97 0.77
C GLY A 52 -18.83 -52.52 0.64
N LYS A 53 -17.92 -51.64 0.26
CA LYS A 53 -18.14 -50.18 0.08
C LYS A 53 -17.27 -49.68 -1.06
N SER A 54 -17.63 -48.53 -1.65
CA SER A 54 -16.73 -47.87 -2.59
C SER A 54 -15.41 -47.49 -1.90
N LEU A 55 -14.29 -47.80 -2.50
CA LEU A 55 -12.97 -47.58 -1.92
C LEU A 55 -12.70 -46.09 -1.67
N GLU A 56 -13.16 -45.25 -2.58
CA GLU A 56 -13.12 -43.78 -2.45
C GLU A 56 -13.68 -43.32 -1.11
N TRP A 57 -14.83 -43.89 -0.73
CA TRP A 57 -15.49 -43.54 0.53
C TRP A 57 -14.69 -43.99 1.75
N TYR A 58 -14.00 -45.11 1.66
CA TYR A 58 -13.21 -45.67 2.76
C TYR A 58 -11.84 -44.98 2.92
N GLU A 59 -11.20 -44.61 1.82
CA GLU A 59 -9.94 -43.86 1.83
C GLU A 59 -10.15 -42.41 2.31
N ASP A 60 -11.22 -41.79 1.88
CA ASP A 60 -11.61 -40.45 2.34
C ASP A 60 -11.95 -40.48 3.84
N ASP A 61 -12.66 -41.47 4.31
CA ASP A 61 -13.02 -41.64 5.73
C ASP A 61 -11.78 -41.90 6.61
N ILE A 62 -10.86 -42.75 6.18
CA ILE A 62 -9.59 -43.04 6.88
C ILE A 62 -8.66 -41.82 6.85
N ASN A 63 -8.54 -41.17 5.72
CA ASN A 63 -7.69 -39.99 5.59
C ASN A 63 -8.29 -38.82 6.38
N HIS A 64 -9.60 -38.65 6.34
CA HIS A 64 -10.31 -37.66 7.15
C HIS A 64 -10.15 -37.95 8.64
N SER A 65 -10.32 -39.20 9.07
CA SER A 65 -10.13 -39.59 10.49
C SER A 65 -8.68 -39.33 10.95
N LYS A 66 -7.67 -39.73 10.17
CA LYS A 66 -6.25 -39.45 10.47
C LYS A 66 -5.96 -37.97 10.51
N TYR A 67 -6.54 -37.19 9.60
CA TYR A 67 -6.43 -35.75 9.58
C TYR A 67 -7.06 -35.14 10.84
N MET A 68 -8.26 -35.55 11.21
CA MET A 68 -8.96 -35.10 12.42
C MET A 68 -8.21 -35.46 13.71
N ASP A 69 -7.62 -36.64 13.79
CA ASP A 69 -6.79 -37.06 14.93
C ASP A 69 -5.50 -36.26 15.02
N ALA A 70 -4.87 -35.96 13.88
CA ALA A 70 -3.70 -35.10 13.84
C ALA A 70 -4.07 -33.65 14.22
N LEU A 71 -5.23 -33.18 13.78
CA LEU A 71 -5.75 -31.85 14.13
C LEU A 71 -6.02 -31.75 15.65
N LYS A 72 -6.75 -32.71 16.23
CA LYS A 72 -7.00 -32.77 17.68
C LYS A 72 -5.71 -32.80 18.50
N LYS A 73 -4.71 -33.59 18.09
CA LYS A 73 -3.39 -33.59 18.74
C LYS A 73 -2.66 -32.26 18.63
N LYS A 74 -2.81 -31.59 17.48
CA LYS A 74 -2.24 -30.25 17.27
C LYS A 74 -2.97 -29.22 18.16
N GLU A 75 -4.28 -29.22 18.18
CA GLU A 75 -5.10 -28.34 19.00
C GLU A 75 -4.78 -28.51 20.48
N LYS A 76 -4.76 -29.73 20.98
CA LYS A 76 -4.39 -30.02 22.37
C LYS A 76 -3.00 -29.48 22.74
N ARG A 77 -2.01 -29.63 21.87
CA ARG A 77 -0.66 -29.05 22.08
C ARG A 77 -0.67 -27.52 22.09
N ILE A 78 -1.52 -26.91 21.28
CA ILE A 78 -1.69 -25.46 21.28
C ILE A 78 -2.37 -25.01 22.56
N GLU A 79 -3.42 -25.67 23.00
CA GLU A 79 -4.10 -25.39 24.28
C GLU A 79 -3.15 -25.51 25.46
N GLU A 80 -2.40 -26.61 25.55
CA GLU A 80 -1.37 -26.81 26.58
C GLU A 80 -0.34 -25.67 26.60
N LEU A 81 0.14 -25.24 25.42
CA LEU A 81 1.07 -24.12 25.30
C LEU A 81 0.41 -22.80 25.72
N MET A 82 -0.80 -22.55 25.28
CA MET A 82 -1.52 -21.31 25.56
C MET A 82 -1.98 -21.21 27.02
N SER A 83 -2.17 -22.34 27.71
CA SER A 83 -2.46 -22.36 29.15
C SER A 83 -1.31 -21.85 30.02
N LEU A 84 -0.08 -21.82 29.49
CA LEU A 84 1.09 -21.24 30.18
C LEU A 84 1.16 -19.71 30.07
N VAL A 85 0.35 -19.09 29.22
CA VAL A 85 0.35 -17.65 29.05
C VAL A 85 -0.25 -16.97 30.30
N PRO A 86 0.48 -16.07 30.94
CA PRO A 86 -0.01 -15.41 32.16
C PRO A 86 -1.21 -14.51 31.85
N TYR A 87 -2.05 -14.25 32.83
CA TYR A 87 -3.13 -13.26 32.73
C TYR A 87 -2.55 -11.87 32.41
N LEU A 88 -3.36 -11.02 31.80
CA LEU A 88 -3.00 -9.62 31.59
C LEU A 88 -2.82 -8.95 32.96
N PRO A 89 -1.87 -8.01 33.12
CA PRO A 89 -1.65 -7.33 34.40
C PRO A 89 -2.88 -6.54 34.85
N ASP A 90 -3.23 -6.62 36.11
CA ASP A 90 -4.35 -5.87 36.71
C ASP A 90 -4.21 -4.35 36.56
N GLY A 91 -2.98 -3.85 36.52
CA GLY A 91 -2.65 -2.43 36.27
C GLY A 91 -2.87 -1.94 34.85
N LEU A 92 -3.07 -2.85 33.87
CA LEU A 92 -3.16 -2.49 32.46
C LEU A 92 -4.37 -1.59 32.15
N GLU A 93 -5.56 -1.97 32.59
CA GLU A 93 -6.78 -1.19 32.33
C GLU A 93 -6.75 0.20 33.01
N PRO A 94 -6.34 0.35 34.28
CA PRO A 94 -6.11 1.66 34.90
C PRO A 94 -5.10 2.52 34.13
N TRP A 95 -4.00 1.93 33.67
CA TRP A 95 -2.99 2.62 32.85
C TRP A 95 -3.56 3.07 31.51
N LEU A 96 -4.32 2.22 30.84
CA LEU A 96 -5.02 2.58 29.59
C LEU A 96 -5.96 3.77 29.81
N LYS A 97 -6.77 3.74 30.87
CA LYS A 97 -7.73 4.81 31.19
C LYS A 97 -7.05 6.15 31.48
N THR A 98 -5.90 6.13 32.14
CA THR A 98 -5.22 7.35 32.61
C THR A 98 -4.17 7.88 31.64
N LYS A 99 -3.42 7.00 30.98
CA LYS A 99 -2.26 7.37 30.16
C LYS A 99 -2.55 7.34 28.66
N ILE A 100 -3.27 6.35 28.17
CA ILE A 100 -3.52 6.18 26.75
C ILE A 100 -4.81 6.88 26.30
N PHE A 101 -5.83 6.80 27.13
CA PHE A 101 -7.12 7.46 26.93
C PHE A 101 -7.43 8.48 28.03
N PRO A 102 -6.61 9.53 28.25
CA PRO A 102 -6.80 10.45 29.38
C PRO A 102 -8.04 11.34 29.23
N LEU A 103 -8.59 11.47 28.04
CA LEU A 103 -9.71 12.36 27.76
C LEU A 103 -11.01 11.85 28.41
N ASN A 104 -11.78 12.79 28.95
CA ASN A 104 -13.15 12.58 29.37
C ASN A 104 -14.07 13.56 28.66
N TYR A 105 -15.32 13.17 28.48
CA TYR A 105 -16.31 13.96 27.77
C TYR A 105 -17.50 14.30 28.66
N LEU A 106 -18.05 15.47 28.40
CA LEU A 106 -19.35 15.89 28.89
C LEU A 106 -20.33 15.80 27.73
N PHE A 107 -21.07 14.71 27.62
CA PHE A 107 -22.10 14.57 26.60
C PHE A 107 -23.25 15.53 26.90
N ILE A 108 -23.56 16.43 25.98
CA ILE A 108 -24.55 17.49 26.16
C ILE A 108 -25.70 17.34 25.17
N LYS A 109 -26.91 17.61 25.68
CA LYS A 109 -28.14 17.67 24.89
C LYS A 109 -28.81 19.03 25.16
N ARG A 110 -28.94 19.86 24.15
CA ARG A 110 -29.59 21.16 24.25
C ARG A 110 -31.08 21.04 24.03
N THR A 111 -31.84 21.72 24.88
CA THR A 111 -33.27 21.97 24.72
C THR A 111 -33.50 23.49 24.61
N LYS A 112 -34.71 23.94 24.40
CA LYS A 112 -35.04 25.37 24.32
C LYS A 112 -34.78 26.13 25.65
N THR A 113 -34.82 25.43 26.77
CA THR A 113 -34.76 26.06 28.11
C THR A 113 -33.52 25.70 28.92
N ARG A 114 -32.84 24.58 28.58
CA ARG A 114 -31.69 24.09 29.35
C ARG A 114 -30.79 23.18 28.50
N THR A 115 -29.61 22.92 29.01
CA THR A 115 -28.65 21.93 28.48
C THR A 115 -28.49 20.82 29.50
N ASP A 116 -28.95 19.62 29.16
CA ASP A 116 -28.69 18.41 29.94
C ASP A 116 -27.28 17.91 29.65
N TYR A 117 -26.61 17.30 30.65
CA TYR A 117 -25.27 16.74 30.47
C TYR A 117 -25.10 15.42 31.20
N SER A 118 -24.16 14.60 30.71
CA SER A 118 -23.67 13.38 31.34
C SER A 118 -22.17 13.33 31.27
N CYS A 119 -21.48 13.11 32.38
CA CYS A 119 -20.03 13.13 32.48
C CYS A 119 -19.45 11.72 32.42
N THR A 120 -18.51 11.47 31.53
CA THR A 120 -17.83 10.16 31.39
C THR A 120 -16.78 9.91 32.49
N ALA A 121 -16.34 10.93 33.21
CA ALA A 121 -15.36 10.79 34.28
C ALA A 121 -15.97 10.26 35.59
N CYS A 122 -17.20 10.68 35.91
CA CYS A 122 -17.85 10.34 37.19
C CYS A 122 -19.23 9.69 37.06
N GLY A 123 -19.72 9.49 35.83
CA GLY A 123 -21.04 8.93 35.56
C GLY A 123 -22.22 9.87 35.87
N SER A 124 -21.99 11.04 36.48
CA SER A 124 -23.06 11.93 36.91
C SER A 124 -23.74 12.64 35.75
N SER A 125 -25.05 12.77 35.87
CA SER A 125 -25.88 13.56 34.96
C SER A 125 -26.47 14.78 35.65
N GLY A 126 -26.81 15.80 34.91
CA GLY A 126 -27.42 17.02 35.43
C GLY A 126 -27.83 17.95 34.28
N TRP A 127 -28.17 19.19 34.67
CA TRP A 127 -28.54 20.20 33.69
C TRP A 127 -28.02 21.59 34.07
N LYS A 128 -27.93 22.48 33.09
CA LYS A 128 -27.53 23.89 33.24
C LYS A 128 -28.40 24.78 32.36
N LYS A 129 -28.73 25.98 32.82
CA LYS A 129 -29.58 26.91 32.08
C LYS A 129 -28.89 27.40 30.80
N ILE A 130 -27.59 27.71 30.86
CA ILE A 130 -26.76 28.07 29.72
C ILE A 130 -25.75 26.93 29.52
N GLY A 131 -25.73 26.31 28.35
CA GLY A 131 -24.89 25.16 28.05
C GLY A 131 -23.53 25.51 27.46
N TRP A 132 -22.78 24.49 27.14
CA TRP A 132 -21.46 24.55 26.52
C TRP A 132 -21.56 24.45 24.99
N LYS A 133 -20.53 24.93 24.30
CA LYS A 133 -20.35 24.71 22.84
C LYS A 133 -19.79 23.33 22.59
N HIS A 134 -20.02 22.79 21.37
CA HIS A 134 -19.38 21.55 20.95
C HIS A 134 -17.85 21.71 20.93
N ASN A 135 -17.12 20.72 21.43
CA ASN A 135 -15.66 20.72 21.61
C ASN A 135 -15.11 21.77 22.60
N GLU A 136 -15.96 22.41 23.40
CA GLU A 136 -15.52 23.32 24.45
C GLU A 136 -14.82 22.54 25.56
N LYS A 137 -13.59 22.96 25.90
CA LYS A 137 -12.87 22.45 27.09
C LYS A 137 -13.45 23.10 28.34
N THR A 138 -13.87 22.30 29.27
CA THR A 138 -14.54 22.74 30.51
C THR A 138 -14.24 21.79 31.67
N ILE A 139 -14.82 22.04 32.80
CA ILE A 139 -14.80 21.16 33.97
C ILE A 139 -16.19 20.58 34.22
N CYS A 140 -16.25 19.34 34.70
CA CYS A 140 -17.52 18.73 35.11
C CYS A 140 -18.09 19.46 36.31
N PRO A 141 -19.37 19.92 36.28
CA PRO A 141 -19.98 20.61 37.44
C PRO A 141 -20.11 19.77 38.70
N LYS A 142 -20.02 18.44 38.60
CA LYS A 142 -20.17 17.50 39.72
C LYS A 142 -18.84 17.07 40.31
N CYS A 143 -17.89 16.61 39.47
CA CYS A 143 -16.63 16.05 39.98
C CYS A 143 -15.41 16.97 39.80
N GLY A 144 -15.57 18.14 39.14
CA GLY A 144 -14.47 19.08 38.94
C GLY A 144 -13.41 18.63 37.93
N GLN A 145 -13.53 17.45 37.31
CA GLN A 145 -12.55 16.94 36.37
C GLN A 145 -12.61 17.67 35.03
N PRO A 146 -11.46 17.87 34.37
CA PRO A 146 -11.41 18.41 33.01
C PRO A 146 -12.14 17.50 32.04
N VAL A 147 -13.00 18.09 31.21
CA VAL A 147 -13.82 17.38 30.22
C VAL A 147 -13.94 18.20 28.95
N THR A 148 -14.25 17.53 27.86
CA THR A 148 -14.60 18.20 26.60
C THR A 148 -16.09 18.04 26.34
N ALA A 149 -16.82 19.16 26.16
CA ALA A 149 -18.25 19.11 25.88
C ALA A 149 -18.54 18.57 24.49
N TYR A 150 -19.42 17.57 24.38
CA TYR A 150 -19.71 16.87 23.14
C TYR A 150 -21.21 16.85 22.85
N LEU A 151 -21.60 17.57 21.78
CA LEU A 151 -23.01 17.78 21.39
C LEU A 151 -23.47 16.69 20.42
N ARG A 152 -23.52 15.45 20.83
CA ARG A 152 -24.11 14.35 20.04
C ARG A 152 -24.59 13.24 20.96
N LYS A 153 -25.61 12.50 20.50
CA LYS A 153 -26.12 11.32 21.21
C LYS A 153 -25.31 10.05 20.96
N GLN A 154 -24.35 10.08 20.04
CA GLN A 154 -23.59 8.91 19.60
C GLN A 154 -22.36 8.71 20.49
N GLU A 155 -21.95 7.49 20.59
CA GLU A 155 -20.69 7.09 21.22
C GLU A 155 -19.48 7.70 20.51
N ILE A 156 -18.41 7.86 21.26
CA ILE A 156 -17.07 8.16 20.74
C ILE A 156 -16.25 6.90 20.95
N GLN A 157 -15.60 6.40 19.93
CA GLN A 157 -14.71 5.27 20.02
C GLN A 157 -13.30 5.64 19.55
N LYS A 158 -12.29 5.22 20.30
CA LYS A 158 -10.88 5.35 19.93
C LYS A 158 -10.17 4.03 20.15
N LYS A 159 -9.36 3.62 19.16
CA LYS A 159 -8.58 2.38 19.19
C LYS A 159 -7.10 2.71 19.25
N GLU A 160 -6.36 2.06 20.14
CA GLU A 160 -4.92 2.21 20.25
C GLU A 160 -4.26 0.82 20.39
N PRO A 161 -3.20 0.55 19.64
CA PRO A 161 -2.42 -0.68 19.79
C PRO A 161 -1.50 -0.56 21.01
N VAL A 162 -1.41 -1.64 21.77
CA VAL A 162 -0.61 -1.74 22.99
C VAL A 162 0.14 -3.07 23.01
N VAL A 163 1.36 -3.06 23.52
CA VAL A 163 2.16 -4.26 23.76
C VAL A 163 2.40 -4.45 25.24
N VAL A 164 2.22 -5.69 25.70
CA VAL A 164 2.59 -6.14 27.05
C VAL A 164 3.67 -7.22 26.90
N LEU A 165 4.78 -7.06 27.62
CA LEU A 165 5.81 -8.08 27.74
C LEU A 165 5.64 -8.77 29.10
N GLN A 166 5.68 -10.11 29.13
CA GLN A 166 5.53 -10.89 30.36
C GLN A 166 6.46 -12.10 30.37
N ILE A 167 6.84 -12.57 31.54
CA ILE A 167 7.53 -13.84 31.70
C ILE A 167 6.51 -14.96 31.51
N MET A 168 6.86 -16.01 30.78
CA MET A 168 6.01 -17.14 30.49
C MET A 168 6.74 -18.44 30.89
N GLY A 169 6.31 -19.03 32.01
CA GLY A 169 6.96 -20.22 32.55
C GLY A 169 8.41 -19.98 32.96
N GLU A 170 9.25 -21.01 32.89
CA GLU A 170 10.63 -20.97 33.35
C GLU A 170 11.63 -20.51 32.28
N TYR A 171 11.31 -20.79 31.00
CA TYR A 171 12.29 -20.67 29.92
C TYR A 171 11.90 -19.68 28.82
N ASP A 172 10.71 -19.11 28.87
CA ASP A 172 10.20 -18.24 27.84
C ASP A 172 9.72 -16.90 28.40
N TRP A 173 9.63 -15.92 27.53
CA TRP A 173 8.88 -14.68 27.73
C TRP A 173 7.99 -14.44 26.52
N ILE A 174 6.96 -13.61 26.70
CA ILE A 174 5.94 -13.38 25.68
C ILE A 174 5.76 -11.90 25.40
N GLU A 175 5.70 -11.56 24.10
CA GLU A 175 5.20 -10.29 23.59
C GLU A 175 3.74 -10.48 23.21
N ARG A 176 2.83 -9.72 23.82
CA ARG A 176 1.40 -9.73 23.54
C ARG A 176 1.00 -8.44 22.88
N GLN A 177 0.52 -8.49 21.64
CA GLN A 177 -0.04 -7.33 20.96
C GLN A 177 -1.54 -7.27 21.16
N LEU A 178 -1.94 -6.17 21.78
CA LEU A 178 -3.31 -5.89 22.17
C LEU A 178 -3.85 -4.71 21.37
N ARG A 179 -5.14 -4.72 21.15
CA ARG A 179 -5.92 -3.61 20.63
C ARG A 179 -6.84 -3.12 21.73
N ALA A 180 -6.48 -2.00 22.35
CA ALA A 180 -7.31 -1.35 23.35
C ALA A 180 -8.33 -0.45 22.65
N ILE A 181 -9.60 -0.64 22.96
CA ILE A 181 -10.73 0.10 22.41
C ILE A 181 -11.38 0.85 23.57
N CYS A 182 -11.31 2.17 23.55
CA CYS A 182 -12.01 3.00 24.52
C CYS A 182 -13.29 3.54 23.89
N THR A 183 -14.41 3.26 24.56
CA THR A 183 -15.74 3.73 24.15
C THR A 183 -16.28 4.67 25.22
N TRP A 184 -16.60 5.89 24.81
CA TRP A 184 -17.28 6.88 25.64
C TRP A 184 -18.73 6.96 25.22
N THR A 185 -19.62 6.70 26.15
CA THR A 185 -21.06 6.91 26.03
C THR A 185 -21.54 7.88 27.11
N PRO A 186 -22.75 8.44 27.06
CA PRO A 186 -23.25 9.33 28.10
C PRO A 186 -23.14 8.72 29.51
N GLY A 187 -22.26 9.26 30.35
CA GLY A 187 -22.04 8.80 31.73
C GLY A 187 -21.09 7.62 31.89
N LYS A 188 -20.52 7.05 30.79
CA LYS A 188 -19.63 5.89 30.86
C LYS A 188 -18.37 6.08 30.04
N LYS A 189 -17.28 5.44 30.49
CA LYS A 189 -16.01 5.25 29.78
C LYS A 189 -15.58 3.81 29.96
N GLU A 190 -15.66 3.02 28.93
CA GLU A 190 -15.39 1.59 28.96
C GLU A 190 -14.18 1.27 28.10
N ILE A 191 -13.38 0.28 28.53
CA ILE A 191 -12.21 -0.22 27.79
C ILE A 191 -12.44 -1.68 27.50
N GLU A 192 -12.34 -2.01 26.24
CA GLU A 192 -12.28 -3.37 25.73
C GLU A 192 -10.84 -3.66 25.28
N ILE A 193 -10.32 -4.83 25.61
CA ILE A 193 -8.97 -5.26 25.24
C ILE A 193 -9.08 -6.54 24.44
N LEU A 194 -8.68 -6.47 23.17
CA LEU A 194 -8.61 -7.61 22.27
C LEU A 194 -7.14 -7.98 22.05
N GLU A 195 -6.82 -9.25 22.10
CA GLU A 195 -5.46 -9.73 21.88
C GLU A 195 -5.32 -10.28 20.47
N ASP A 196 -4.48 -9.64 19.63
CA ASP A 196 -4.32 -9.99 18.22
C ASP A 196 -3.16 -10.93 17.94
N ILE A 197 -2.02 -10.78 18.65
CA ILE A 197 -0.79 -11.51 18.37
C ILE A 197 -0.08 -11.89 19.68
N ARG A 198 0.43 -13.11 19.73
CA ARG A 198 1.36 -13.63 20.74
C ARG A 198 2.68 -14.00 20.10
N VAL A 199 3.79 -13.53 20.64
CA VAL A 199 5.12 -14.01 20.26
C VAL A 199 5.75 -14.64 21.48
N ILE A 200 5.93 -15.96 21.45
CA ILE A 200 6.56 -16.71 22.54
C ILE A 200 8.05 -16.82 22.21
N ILE A 201 8.89 -16.24 23.05
CA ILE A 201 10.30 -16.02 22.81
C ILE A 201 11.13 -16.72 23.90
N PRO A 202 12.05 -17.62 23.53
CA PRO A 202 12.97 -18.24 24.50
C PRO A 202 13.81 -17.18 25.23
N ARG A 203 14.13 -17.42 26.50
CA ARG A 203 14.77 -16.48 27.43
C ARG A 203 15.96 -15.71 26.82
N ASP A 204 16.87 -16.42 26.13
CA ASP A 204 18.09 -15.82 25.57
C ASP A 204 17.98 -15.42 24.10
N LYS A 205 16.74 -15.39 23.56
CA LYS A 205 16.46 -15.03 22.18
C LYS A 205 15.73 -13.70 22.10
N THR A 206 15.71 -13.12 20.91
CA THR A 206 14.93 -11.90 20.58
C THR A 206 13.91 -12.16 19.50
N TRP A 207 13.74 -13.42 19.10
CA TRP A 207 12.76 -13.89 18.15
C TRP A 207 12.19 -15.23 18.61
N GLY A 208 10.95 -15.47 18.29
CA GLY A 208 10.22 -16.66 18.75
C GLY A 208 9.10 -17.07 17.82
N LYS A 209 8.21 -17.91 18.32
CA LYS A 209 7.05 -18.40 17.57
C LYS A 209 5.93 -17.39 17.64
N VAL A 210 5.43 -16.98 16.47
CA VAL A 210 4.31 -16.04 16.36
C VAL A 210 3.01 -16.81 16.26
N TRP A 211 2.02 -16.39 17.02
CA TRP A 211 0.67 -16.93 17.05
C TRP A 211 -0.32 -15.80 16.87
N TYR A 212 -1.36 -16.02 16.07
CA TYR A 212 -2.39 -15.05 15.76
C TYR A 212 -3.72 -15.47 16.36
N GLY A 213 -4.36 -14.56 17.06
CA GLY A 213 -5.71 -14.78 17.57
C GLY A 213 -6.73 -14.79 16.44
N THR A 214 -7.53 -15.82 16.39
CA THR A 214 -8.63 -15.97 15.44
C THR A 214 -9.95 -15.81 16.18
N TYR A 215 -10.79 -14.92 15.68
CA TYR A 215 -12.14 -14.71 16.19
C TYR A 215 -13.12 -15.42 15.26
N SER A 216 -13.98 -16.27 15.81
CA SER A 216 -15.11 -16.80 15.06
C SER A 216 -16.32 -15.89 15.26
N GLU A 217 -17.02 -15.61 14.16
CA GLU A 217 -18.32 -14.91 14.22
C GLU A 217 -19.41 -15.73 14.95
N ARG A 218 -19.10 -17.01 15.27
CA ARG A 218 -20.04 -17.98 15.84
C ARG A 218 -19.89 -18.18 17.35
N SER A 219 -18.82 -17.66 17.98
CA SER A 219 -18.65 -17.78 19.43
C SER A 219 -19.07 -16.50 20.14
N GLU A 220 -19.91 -16.63 21.16
CA GLU A 220 -20.34 -15.52 22.03
C GLU A 220 -19.21 -15.03 22.95
N GLU A 221 -18.11 -15.78 23.09
CA GLU A 221 -16.99 -15.53 24.02
C GLU A 221 -15.73 -14.93 23.37
N GLY A 222 -15.70 -14.66 22.06
CA GLY A 222 -14.58 -13.97 21.42
C GLY A 222 -13.58 -14.89 20.75
N GLN A 223 -12.35 -14.96 21.22
CA GLN A 223 -11.23 -15.58 20.53
C GLN A 223 -11.24 -17.12 20.63
N ASP A 224 -11.50 -17.82 19.52
CA ASP A 224 -11.66 -19.29 19.52
C ASP A 224 -10.35 -20.08 19.59
N PHE A 225 -9.32 -19.66 18.84
CA PHE A 225 -8.05 -20.39 18.84
C PHE A 225 -6.86 -19.55 18.34
N TRP A 226 -5.65 -20.03 18.59
CA TRP A 226 -4.40 -19.44 18.14
C TRP A 226 -3.82 -20.20 16.97
N ASP A 227 -3.52 -19.51 15.85
CA ASP A 227 -2.95 -20.09 14.64
C ASP A 227 -1.61 -19.44 14.28
N LYS A 228 -0.73 -20.23 13.64
CA LYS A 228 0.56 -19.76 13.12
C LYS A 228 0.44 -19.13 11.72
N ASN A 229 -0.59 -19.45 10.95
CA ASN A 229 -0.63 -19.24 9.50
C ASN A 229 -1.53 -18.08 9.06
N GLN A 230 -1.51 -16.93 9.74
CA GLN A 230 -2.28 -15.78 9.26
C GLN A 230 -1.41 -14.77 8.52
N ALA A 231 -1.42 -14.86 7.19
CA ALA A 231 -0.62 -14.03 6.28
C ALA A 231 -0.90 -12.51 6.33
N ASN A 232 -2.03 -12.09 6.91
CA ASN A 232 -2.50 -10.70 6.82
C ASN A 232 -2.38 -9.89 8.13
N LYS A 233 -2.00 -10.50 9.23
CA LYS A 233 -1.82 -9.77 10.50
C LYS A 233 -0.39 -9.23 10.59
N ARG A 234 -0.26 -7.93 10.80
CA ARG A 234 1.02 -7.21 10.91
C ARG A 234 1.22 -6.70 12.33
N PHE A 235 2.47 -6.65 12.76
CA PHE A 235 2.86 -5.92 13.96
C PHE A 235 2.66 -4.41 13.77
N TYR A 236 2.05 -3.77 14.76
CA TYR A 236 1.73 -2.33 14.72
C TYR A 236 2.71 -1.52 15.57
N GLU A 237 2.86 -0.24 15.24
CA GLU A 237 3.45 0.72 16.17
C GLU A 237 2.53 0.87 17.38
N SER A 238 2.99 0.44 18.54
CA SER A 238 2.20 0.25 19.75
C SER A 238 2.80 1.00 20.93
N TYR A 239 1.97 1.39 21.88
CA TYR A 239 2.42 1.78 23.21
C TYR A 239 2.89 0.54 23.98
N LEU A 240 3.98 0.67 24.72
CA LEU A 240 4.51 -0.40 25.55
C LEU A 240 4.06 -0.19 27.01
N TYR A 241 3.44 -1.20 27.60
CA TYR A 241 3.04 -1.18 29.00
C TYR A 241 4.28 -1.23 29.92
N PRO A 242 4.45 -0.29 30.89
CA PRO A 242 5.71 -0.12 31.60
C PRO A 242 5.93 -1.07 32.78
N ASP A 243 4.89 -1.44 33.53
CA ASP A 243 5.06 -1.98 34.89
C ASP A 243 5.77 -3.32 34.95
N ASN A 244 5.57 -4.19 33.94
CA ASN A 244 6.21 -5.50 33.86
C ASN A 244 7.67 -5.45 33.37
N LEU A 245 8.12 -4.32 32.85
CA LEU A 245 9.42 -4.24 32.19
C LEU A 245 10.58 -4.44 33.15
N LYS A 246 10.43 -4.06 34.43
CA LYS A 246 11.47 -4.24 35.45
C LYS A 246 11.84 -5.72 35.66
N GLU A 247 10.89 -6.62 35.47
CA GLU A 247 11.07 -8.05 35.61
C GLU A 247 11.46 -8.72 34.31
N VAL A 248 10.76 -8.39 33.22
CA VAL A 248 10.92 -9.05 31.92
C VAL A 248 12.25 -8.69 31.24
N LEU A 249 12.70 -7.43 31.32
CA LEU A 249 13.92 -7.03 30.63
C LEU A 249 15.16 -7.76 31.14
N PRO A 250 15.43 -7.85 32.46
CA PRO A 250 16.53 -8.68 32.97
C PRO A 250 16.37 -10.16 32.66
N TYR A 251 15.13 -10.68 32.76
CA TYR A 251 14.81 -12.06 32.46
C TYR A 251 15.10 -12.42 30.99
N GLY A 252 14.70 -11.56 30.06
CA GLY A 252 14.94 -11.72 28.63
C GLY A 252 16.39 -11.56 28.20
N GLY A 253 17.33 -11.29 29.12
CA GLY A 253 18.78 -11.22 28.91
C GLY A 253 19.18 -10.26 27.80
N THR A 254 19.04 -10.69 26.55
CA THR A 254 19.43 -9.93 25.36
C THR A 254 18.76 -8.56 25.25
N ILE A 255 17.54 -8.40 25.79
CA ILE A 255 16.77 -7.15 25.73
C ILE A 255 16.95 -6.25 26.96
N GLN A 256 17.74 -6.67 27.95
CA GLN A 256 17.94 -5.95 29.21
C GLN A 256 18.33 -4.49 29.00
N TYR A 257 19.22 -4.23 28.06
CA TYR A 257 19.76 -2.89 27.76
C TYR A 257 19.15 -2.25 26.51
N SER A 258 18.01 -2.75 26.03
CA SER A 258 17.39 -2.25 24.80
C SER A 258 16.85 -0.82 24.87
N GLY A 259 16.69 -0.28 26.09
CA GLY A 259 16.03 1.02 26.30
C GLY A 259 14.51 1.00 26.22
N LEU A 260 13.88 -0.17 26.15
CA LEU A 260 12.42 -0.30 26.09
C LEU A 260 11.71 0.36 27.28
N ALA A 261 12.31 0.35 28.48
CA ALA A 261 11.77 1.05 29.65
C ALA A 261 11.64 2.57 29.40
N VAL A 262 12.66 3.19 28.79
CA VAL A 262 12.64 4.63 28.45
C VAL A 262 11.55 4.93 27.43
N ILE A 263 11.38 4.07 26.43
CA ILE A 263 10.34 4.21 25.39
C ILE A 263 8.96 4.15 26.04
N ALA A 264 8.74 3.21 26.97
CA ALA A 264 7.49 3.04 27.68
C ALA A 264 7.17 4.25 28.58
N GLU A 265 8.15 4.75 29.35
CA GLU A 265 8.00 5.94 30.20
C GLU A 265 7.67 7.20 29.38
N MET A 266 8.28 7.37 28.22
CA MET A 266 8.01 8.49 27.32
C MET A 266 6.71 8.33 26.52
N GLN A 267 5.99 7.24 26.69
CA GLN A 267 4.73 6.92 26.00
C GLN A 267 4.85 7.10 24.47
N ARG A 268 5.93 6.59 23.88
CA ARG A 268 6.14 6.59 22.44
C ARG A 268 5.71 5.27 21.83
N LYS A 269 5.08 5.37 20.64
CA LYS A 269 4.74 4.19 19.85
C LYS A 269 5.95 3.74 19.04
N ILE A 270 6.21 2.45 19.10
CA ILE A 270 7.16 1.77 18.24
C ILE A 270 6.61 0.41 17.82
N ASN A 271 7.14 -0.16 16.77
CA ASN A 271 6.95 -1.58 16.49
C ASN A 271 7.90 -2.37 17.40
N VAL A 272 7.38 -2.85 18.54
CA VAL A 272 8.18 -3.48 19.59
C VAL A 272 8.91 -4.72 19.08
N ASN A 273 8.23 -5.59 18.34
CA ASN A 273 8.82 -6.81 17.76
C ASN A 273 9.98 -6.48 16.79
N SER A 274 9.74 -5.57 15.86
CA SER A 274 10.79 -5.12 14.92
C SER A 274 11.94 -4.43 15.64
N PHE A 275 11.65 -3.66 16.68
CA PHE A 275 12.68 -3.01 17.48
C PHE A 275 13.56 -4.02 18.21
N ILE A 276 12.98 -5.00 18.89
CA ILE A 276 13.70 -6.06 19.62
C ILE A 276 14.60 -6.86 18.68
N THR A 277 14.08 -7.28 17.53
CA THR A 277 14.84 -8.02 16.52
C THR A 277 15.96 -7.19 15.91
N THR A 278 15.72 -5.90 15.65
CA THR A 278 16.72 -4.97 15.14
C THR A 278 17.82 -4.72 16.17
N PHE A 279 17.46 -4.54 17.43
CA PHE A 279 18.38 -4.32 18.54
C PHE A 279 19.41 -5.44 18.69
N THR A 280 19.07 -6.67 18.32
CA THR A 280 19.99 -7.82 18.37
C THR A 280 21.30 -7.54 17.61
N ARG A 281 21.23 -6.90 16.46
CA ARG A 281 22.40 -6.52 15.64
C ARG A 281 22.91 -5.13 15.94
N ARG A 282 22.05 -4.23 16.41
CA ARG A 282 22.33 -2.80 16.56
C ARG A 282 22.28 -2.38 18.01
N ARG A 283 23.18 -2.97 18.82
CA ARG A 283 23.29 -2.68 20.26
C ARG A 283 23.51 -1.20 20.57
N TRP A 284 24.13 -0.46 19.66
CA TRP A 284 24.33 0.98 19.78
C TRP A 284 23.00 1.77 19.81
N MET A 285 21.88 1.20 19.42
CA MET A 285 20.55 1.83 19.56
C MET A 285 20.21 2.13 21.02
N GLU A 286 20.77 1.40 21.98
CA GLU A 286 20.67 1.72 23.40
C GLU A 286 21.10 3.16 23.70
N TYR A 287 22.21 3.61 23.11
CA TYR A 287 22.71 4.99 23.29
C TYR A 287 21.77 6.02 22.70
N TRP A 288 21.14 5.72 21.57
CA TRP A 288 20.14 6.59 20.97
C TRP A 288 18.91 6.74 21.87
N ILE A 289 18.38 5.63 22.38
CA ILE A 289 17.21 5.63 23.25
C ILE A 289 17.51 6.39 24.55
N LYS A 290 18.64 6.09 25.21
CA LYS A 290 19.07 6.80 26.43
C LYS A 290 19.33 8.29 26.18
N ALA A 291 19.71 8.67 24.98
CA ALA A 291 19.88 10.05 24.59
C ALA A 291 18.55 10.77 24.23
N GLY A 292 17.40 10.06 24.20
CA GLY A 292 16.10 10.61 23.85
C GLY A 292 15.81 10.64 22.33
N LEU A 293 16.61 9.94 21.49
CA LEU A 293 16.44 9.87 20.03
C LEU A 293 15.51 8.71 19.63
N ILE A 294 14.35 8.62 20.27
CA ILE A 294 13.43 7.48 20.12
C ILE A 294 12.80 7.44 18.74
N LYS A 295 12.39 8.59 18.23
CA LYS A 295 11.82 8.70 16.88
C LYS A 295 12.82 8.23 15.81
N LEU A 296 14.09 8.63 15.93
CA LEU A 296 15.14 8.18 15.02
C LEU A 296 15.31 6.65 15.06
N ALA A 297 15.34 6.05 16.27
CA ALA A 297 15.44 4.61 16.44
C ALA A 297 14.23 3.88 15.83
N ALA A 298 13.01 4.39 16.03
CA ALA A 298 11.79 3.83 15.49
C ALA A 298 11.76 3.88 13.94
N GLU A 299 12.14 5.02 13.36
CA GLU A 299 12.20 5.19 11.90
C GLU A 299 13.25 4.30 11.26
N VAL A 300 14.47 4.19 11.86
CA VAL A 300 15.52 3.28 11.37
C VAL A 300 15.06 1.82 11.44
N THR A 301 14.38 1.44 12.51
CA THR A 301 13.82 0.09 12.66
C THR A 301 12.81 -0.22 11.58
N LYS A 302 11.94 0.75 11.25
CA LYS A 302 10.90 0.61 10.24
C LYS A 302 11.46 0.55 8.82
N GLU A 303 12.44 1.39 8.50
CA GLU A 303 12.98 1.54 7.15
C GLU A 303 13.97 0.42 6.81
N TYR A 304 14.84 0.06 7.74
CA TYR A 304 15.95 -0.86 7.49
C TYR A 304 15.80 -2.21 8.18
N GLY A 305 15.05 -2.29 9.26
CA GLY A 305 14.92 -3.49 10.06
C GLY A 305 16.29 -4.06 10.49
N MET A 306 16.37 -5.37 10.59
CA MET A 306 17.59 -6.08 11.00
C MET A 306 18.66 -6.15 9.88
N TRP A 307 18.25 -6.13 8.62
CA TRP A 307 19.10 -6.48 7.49
C TRP A 307 19.59 -5.27 6.66
N GLY A 308 18.87 -4.16 6.71
CA GLY A 308 19.23 -2.96 5.96
C GLY A 308 20.49 -2.28 6.49
N ASN A 309 21.14 -1.47 5.65
CA ASN A 309 22.40 -0.79 5.99
C ASN A 309 22.23 0.73 5.75
N PRO A 310 21.88 1.50 6.79
CA PRO A 310 21.67 2.94 6.64
C PRO A 310 23.00 3.67 6.39
N SER A 311 23.19 4.17 5.17
CA SER A 311 24.43 4.85 4.75
C SER A 311 24.71 6.16 5.49
N TYR A 312 23.69 6.76 6.08
CA TYR A 312 23.80 8.04 6.80
C TYR A 312 24.32 7.90 8.24
N ILE A 313 24.58 6.69 8.76
CA ILE A 313 25.21 6.46 10.06
C ILE A 313 26.49 5.63 9.94
N ARG A 314 27.32 5.66 10.99
CA ARG A 314 28.50 4.80 11.14
C ARG A 314 28.24 3.80 12.26
N GLU A 315 27.71 2.64 11.92
CA GLU A 315 27.31 1.60 12.90
C GLU A 315 28.44 1.10 13.79
N SER A 316 29.68 1.16 13.31
CA SER A 316 30.89 0.75 14.07
C SER A 316 31.32 1.74 15.14
N ARG A 317 30.62 2.88 15.31
CA ARG A 317 30.99 3.91 16.29
C ARG A 317 29.97 3.99 17.42
N GLU A 318 30.47 3.97 18.65
CA GLU A 318 29.67 4.07 19.87
C GLU A 318 29.39 5.51 20.29
N LYS A 319 30.34 6.43 20.03
CA LYS A 319 30.13 7.84 20.31
C LYS A 319 29.07 8.43 19.38
N LEU A 320 28.02 8.99 19.95
CA LEU A 320 26.85 9.46 19.21
C LEU A 320 27.16 10.43 18.07
N THR A 321 28.09 11.36 18.29
CA THR A 321 28.49 12.34 17.27
C THR A 321 29.17 11.67 16.08
N GLU A 322 30.00 10.68 16.32
CA GLU A 322 30.67 9.92 15.27
C GLU A 322 29.72 8.95 14.56
N ASN A 323 28.85 8.29 15.34
CA ASN A 323 27.84 7.38 14.83
C ASN A 323 26.86 8.11 13.91
N LEU A 324 26.36 9.28 14.31
CA LEU A 324 25.39 10.09 13.57
C LEU A 324 26.03 11.06 12.56
N LYS A 325 27.38 11.12 12.47
CA LYS A 325 28.12 12.01 11.57
C LYS A 325 27.74 13.49 11.73
N ILE A 326 27.54 13.96 12.97
CA ILE A 326 27.21 15.36 13.30
C ILE A 326 27.97 15.79 14.57
N ASN A 327 28.24 17.08 14.71
CA ASN A 327 28.88 17.62 15.90
C ASN A 327 27.93 17.71 17.12
N GLY A 328 28.48 18.07 18.29
CA GLY A 328 27.74 18.10 19.55
C GLY A 328 26.56 19.11 19.56
N ASN A 329 26.70 20.25 18.89
CA ASN A 329 25.64 21.26 18.79
C ASN A 329 24.44 20.73 17.96
N ARG A 330 24.74 20.08 16.82
CA ARG A 330 23.70 19.46 15.97
C ARG A 330 23.03 18.27 16.66
N LEU A 331 23.81 17.49 17.40
CA LEU A 331 23.25 16.42 18.24
C LEU A 331 22.28 16.95 19.29
N TYR A 332 22.60 18.05 19.95
CA TYR A 332 21.72 18.71 20.91
C TYR A 332 20.42 19.20 20.25
N ARG A 333 20.51 19.80 19.07
CA ARG A 333 19.37 20.23 18.29
C ARG A 333 18.47 19.07 17.85
N LEU A 334 19.07 17.95 17.45
CA LEU A 334 18.34 16.72 17.09
C LEU A 334 17.58 16.17 18.29
N LYS A 335 18.20 16.15 19.48
CA LYS A 335 17.59 15.68 20.73
C LYS A 335 16.38 16.52 21.14
N ILE A 336 16.53 17.85 21.18
CA ILE A 336 15.42 18.77 21.57
C ILE A 336 14.21 18.58 20.66
N LEU A 337 14.45 18.29 19.38
CA LEU A 337 13.40 18.11 18.40
C LEU A 337 12.74 16.73 18.47
N ASP A 338 13.37 15.73 19.15
CA ASP A 338 13.10 14.31 18.96
C ASP A 338 13.03 13.99 17.46
N GLY A 339 14.07 14.43 16.75
CA GLY A 339 14.14 14.40 15.29
C GLY A 339 14.36 12.97 14.76
N GLY A 340 13.68 12.63 13.67
CA GLY A 340 13.88 11.38 12.95
C GLY A 340 14.97 11.46 11.88
N ILE A 341 14.92 10.52 10.93
CA ILE A 341 15.90 10.38 9.82
C ILE A 341 16.00 11.67 9.00
N ASN A 342 14.87 12.31 8.68
CA ASN A 342 14.88 13.56 7.91
C ASN A 342 15.61 14.68 8.63
N ALA A 343 15.36 14.86 9.93
CA ALA A 343 16.08 15.86 10.72
C ALA A 343 17.59 15.57 10.75
N LEU A 344 17.98 14.30 10.91
CA LEU A 344 19.37 13.89 10.89
C LEU A 344 20.02 14.20 9.54
N LYS A 345 19.42 13.82 8.42
CA LYS A 345 19.93 14.10 7.06
C LYS A 345 20.13 15.60 6.82
N TRP A 346 19.22 16.45 7.28
CA TRP A 346 19.36 17.89 7.18
C TRP A 346 20.50 18.46 8.04
N LEU A 347 20.70 17.91 9.24
CA LEU A 347 21.83 18.32 10.09
C LEU A 347 23.17 17.84 9.55
N GLN A 348 23.21 16.66 8.92
CA GLN A 348 24.40 16.15 8.22
C GLN A 348 24.71 17.01 7.00
N TYR A 349 23.72 17.42 6.24
CA TYR A 349 23.90 18.33 5.12
C TYR A 349 24.45 19.70 5.60
N GLU A 350 23.94 20.24 6.70
CA GLU A 350 24.47 21.47 7.32
C GLU A 350 25.95 21.28 7.75
N GLU A 351 26.31 20.11 8.31
CA GLU A 351 27.68 19.77 8.68
C GLU A 351 28.59 19.72 7.45
N GLU A 352 28.15 19.06 6.40
CA GLU A 352 28.88 18.92 5.14
C GLU A 352 29.12 20.28 4.46
N MET A 353 28.10 21.14 4.41
CA MET A 353 28.21 22.49 3.85
C MET A 353 29.19 23.36 4.64
N GLU A 354 29.21 23.24 5.97
CA GLU A 354 30.18 23.95 6.83
C GLU A 354 31.61 23.46 6.53
N HIS A 355 31.83 22.16 6.37
CA HIS A 355 33.15 21.62 5.98
C HIS A 355 33.59 22.07 4.59
N GLN A 356 32.65 22.36 3.68
CA GLN A 356 32.93 22.96 2.37
C GLN A 356 33.11 24.48 2.41
N GLY A 357 33.10 25.10 3.60
CA GLY A 357 33.20 26.54 3.77
C GLY A 357 31.94 27.34 3.42
N LYS A 358 30.80 26.66 3.21
CA LYS A 358 29.52 27.29 2.90
C LYS A 358 28.69 27.50 4.17
N GLN A 359 28.24 28.73 4.42
CA GLN A 359 27.41 29.04 5.60
C GLN A 359 25.94 28.73 5.35
N MET A 360 25.54 27.47 5.51
CA MET A 360 24.15 27.04 5.39
C MET A 360 23.54 26.66 6.74
N LYS A 361 23.38 27.63 7.66
CA LYS A 361 22.75 27.37 8.96
C LYS A 361 21.24 27.17 8.84
N ILE A 362 20.73 26.11 9.44
CA ILE A 362 19.30 25.80 9.54
C ILE A 362 18.79 26.33 10.89
N SER A 363 17.77 27.18 10.89
CA SER A 363 17.11 27.60 12.14
C SER A 363 16.37 26.42 12.78
N GLN A 364 16.16 26.46 14.09
CA GLN A 364 15.42 25.41 14.80
C GLN A 364 13.98 25.27 14.29
N GLU A 365 13.36 26.38 13.91
CA GLU A 365 12.02 26.40 13.32
C GLU A 365 12.00 25.73 11.93
N SER A 366 13.01 26.02 11.09
CA SER A 366 13.16 25.39 9.78
C SER A 366 13.44 23.89 9.91
N LEU A 367 14.30 23.49 10.85
CA LEU A 367 14.57 22.09 11.14
C LEU A 367 13.32 21.36 11.64
N SER A 368 12.54 21.98 12.53
CA SER A 368 11.25 21.42 12.98
C SER A 368 10.27 21.25 11.84
N PHE A 369 10.20 22.20 10.93
CA PHE A 369 9.35 22.10 9.73
C PHE A 369 9.81 20.95 8.82
N LEU A 370 11.09 20.88 8.49
CA LEU A 370 11.68 19.85 7.63
C LEU A 370 11.57 18.44 8.24
N SER A 371 11.67 18.31 9.57
CA SER A 371 11.51 17.03 10.26
C SER A 371 10.11 16.44 10.16
N LYS A 372 9.09 17.27 9.97
CA LYS A 372 7.69 16.86 9.82
C LYS A 372 7.30 16.57 8.37
N ASN A 373 8.10 17.03 7.42
CA ASN A 373 7.89 16.84 6.00
C ASN A 373 8.86 15.77 5.48
N ASN A 374 8.40 14.92 4.58
CA ASN A 374 9.21 13.81 4.06
C ASN A 374 10.21 14.26 2.96
N SER A 375 10.68 15.50 2.99
CA SER A 375 11.68 16.01 2.04
C SER A 375 13.08 15.96 2.65
N THR A 376 14.02 15.37 1.95
CA THR A 376 15.44 15.27 2.30
C THR A 376 16.26 16.32 1.53
N PRO A 377 17.53 16.58 1.89
CA PRO A 377 18.42 17.41 1.08
C PRO A 377 18.52 16.93 -0.37
N ASP A 378 18.51 15.61 -0.60
CA ASP A 378 18.60 15.01 -1.94
C ASP A 378 17.37 15.37 -2.79
N ASP A 379 16.19 15.41 -2.17
CA ASP A 379 14.95 15.83 -2.85
C ASP A 379 14.94 17.31 -3.23
N CYS A 380 15.81 18.12 -2.65
CA CYS A 380 15.85 19.58 -2.79
C CYS A 380 17.07 20.09 -3.57
N GLN A 381 17.80 19.25 -4.30
CA GLN A 381 19.10 19.59 -4.88
C GLN A 381 19.09 20.84 -5.75
N GLU A 382 18.17 20.95 -6.72
CA GLU A 382 18.10 22.11 -7.62
C GLU A 382 17.70 23.39 -6.87
N ILE A 383 16.78 23.25 -5.90
CA ILE A 383 16.38 24.37 -5.05
C ILE A 383 17.58 24.88 -4.25
N LEU A 384 18.36 23.97 -3.64
CA LEU A 384 19.50 24.33 -2.81
C LEU A 384 20.63 24.96 -3.62
N LYS A 385 20.88 24.48 -4.86
CA LYS A 385 21.81 25.12 -5.80
C LYS A 385 21.39 26.57 -6.10
N ALA A 386 20.11 26.78 -6.44
CA ALA A 386 19.61 28.08 -6.82
C ALA A 386 19.55 29.08 -5.64
N LEU A 387 19.20 28.60 -4.42
CA LEU A 387 18.91 29.48 -3.30
C LEU A 387 20.10 29.77 -2.38
N GLY A 388 20.98 28.81 -2.15
CA GLY A 388 22.07 28.93 -1.17
C GLY A 388 21.61 29.13 0.29
N SER A 389 20.30 28.98 0.60
CA SER A 389 19.73 29.16 1.95
C SER A 389 18.53 28.28 2.22
N ILE A 390 18.66 27.37 3.17
CA ILE A 390 17.60 26.45 3.61
C ILE A 390 16.45 27.21 4.27
N ASN A 391 16.74 28.24 5.06
CA ASN A 391 15.70 29.01 5.74
C ASN A 391 14.81 29.78 4.74
N ARG A 392 15.39 30.32 3.67
CA ARG A 392 14.61 30.96 2.59
C ARG A 392 13.71 29.96 1.87
N MET A 393 14.24 28.76 1.59
CA MET A 393 13.47 27.65 1.04
C MET A 393 12.25 27.32 1.91
N VAL A 394 12.46 27.08 3.21
CA VAL A 394 11.37 26.75 4.15
C VAL A 394 10.35 27.88 4.24
N ASN A 395 10.79 29.15 4.30
CA ASN A 395 9.90 30.30 4.36
C ASN A 395 9.05 30.44 3.09
N TYR A 396 9.61 30.14 1.94
CA TYR A 396 8.86 30.11 0.69
C TYR A 396 7.84 28.96 0.67
N ILE A 397 8.23 27.73 1.04
CA ILE A 397 7.33 26.57 1.12
C ILE A 397 6.13 26.85 2.04
N LYS A 398 6.36 27.49 3.20
CA LYS A 398 5.28 27.85 4.15
C LYS A 398 4.26 28.83 3.57
N LYS A 399 4.65 29.67 2.61
CA LYS A 399 3.77 30.66 1.98
C LYS A 399 2.90 30.08 0.86
N GLN A 400 3.25 28.90 0.34
CA GLN A 400 2.50 28.24 -0.73
C GLN A 400 1.38 27.36 -0.16
N ASN A 401 0.19 27.43 -0.74
CA ASN A 401 -0.99 26.65 -0.31
C ASN A 401 -1.01 25.20 -0.87
N VAL A 402 0.12 24.52 -0.89
CA VAL A 402 0.26 23.16 -1.46
C VAL A 402 1.00 22.27 -0.47
N SER A 403 0.74 20.97 -0.46
CA SER A 403 1.50 20.04 0.38
C SER A 403 2.99 20.11 0.04
N SER A 404 3.85 20.15 1.07
CA SER A 404 5.29 20.41 0.93
C SER A 404 6.01 19.44 -0.02
N ASN A 405 5.70 18.14 -0.03
CA ASN A 405 6.35 17.18 -0.91
C ASN A 405 6.04 17.45 -2.39
N LYS A 406 4.78 17.71 -2.71
CA LYS A 406 4.37 18.06 -4.08
C LYS A 406 4.96 19.40 -4.52
N LEU A 407 5.06 20.34 -3.58
CA LEU A 407 5.66 21.64 -3.85
C LEU A 407 7.15 21.54 -4.16
N VAL A 408 7.91 20.76 -3.36
CA VAL A 408 9.36 20.56 -3.56
C VAL A 408 9.62 19.92 -4.92
N SER A 409 8.85 18.89 -5.29
CA SER A 409 8.96 18.24 -6.60
C SER A 409 8.70 19.22 -7.74
N ASN A 410 7.60 19.97 -7.67
CA ASN A 410 7.25 20.95 -8.70
C ASN A 410 8.27 22.09 -8.79
N TRP A 411 8.84 22.48 -7.65
CA TRP A 411 9.83 23.56 -7.62
C TRP A 411 11.17 23.16 -8.21
N ASN A 412 11.67 21.97 -7.88
CA ASN A 412 12.85 21.39 -8.52
C ASN A 412 12.66 21.27 -10.05
N ASP A 413 11.52 20.75 -10.48
CA ASP A 413 11.17 20.64 -11.90
C ASP A 413 11.12 22.00 -12.59
N TYR A 414 10.47 22.97 -11.94
CA TYR A 414 10.39 24.33 -12.46
C TYR A 414 11.77 24.96 -12.64
N LEU A 415 12.64 24.90 -11.61
CA LEU A 415 13.98 25.48 -11.68
C LEU A 415 14.83 24.82 -12.77
N ARG A 416 14.79 23.49 -12.87
CA ARG A 416 15.49 22.74 -13.92
C ARG A 416 15.01 23.11 -15.32
N MET A 417 13.69 23.25 -15.49
CA MET A 417 13.12 23.69 -16.77
C MET A 417 13.45 25.14 -17.07
N ALA A 418 13.41 26.01 -16.08
CA ALA A 418 13.76 27.43 -16.24
C ALA A 418 15.21 27.60 -16.65
N GLU A 419 16.14 26.88 -16.02
CA GLU A 419 17.56 26.86 -16.39
C GLU A 419 17.76 26.35 -17.83
N ALA A 420 17.09 25.23 -18.18
CA ALA A 420 17.15 24.67 -19.52
C ALA A 420 16.55 25.60 -20.61
N GLU A 421 15.62 26.47 -20.26
CA GLU A 421 15.07 27.52 -21.14
C GLU A 421 15.87 28.82 -21.10
N GLY A 422 17.04 28.84 -20.43
CA GLY A 422 17.95 30.00 -20.39
C GLY A 422 17.49 31.12 -19.45
N MET A 423 16.59 30.86 -18.53
CA MET A 423 16.18 31.82 -17.50
C MET A 423 17.24 31.91 -16.40
N ASP A 424 17.47 33.12 -15.89
CA ASP A 424 18.39 33.30 -14.76
C ASP A 424 17.78 32.82 -13.44
N VAL A 425 18.13 31.58 -13.05
CA VAL A 425 17.66 30.98 -11.80
C VAL A 425 18.31 31.59 -10.55
N THR A 426 19.19 32.57 -10.68
CA THR A 426 19.72 33.37 -9.56
C THR A 426 18.87 34.58 -9.27
N ASP A 427 17.99 35.01 -10.19
CA ASP A 427 17.02 36.08 -9.99
C ASP A 427 15.90 35.61 -9.05
N ASP A 428 15.61 36.43 -8.04
CA ASP A 428 14.54 36.17 -7.06
C ASP A 428 13.15 36.05 -7.70
N ILE A 429 12.88 36.74 -8.80
CA ILE A 429 11.60 36.65 -9.53
C ILE A 429 11.43 35.27 -10.17
N VAL A 430 12.53 34.69 -10.66
CA VAL A 430 12.53 33.35 -11.25
C VAL A 430 12.50 32.29 -10.18
N ARG A 431 13.39 32.38 -9.16
CA ARG A 431 13.50 31.31 -8.15
C ARG A 431 12.38 31.28 -7.11
N PHE A 432 11.67 32.42 -6.88
CA PHE A 432 10.55 32.51 -5.94
C PHE A 432 9.27 33.05 -6.61
N PRO A 433 8.73 32.40 -7.62
CA PRO A 433 7.50 32.86 -8.26
C PRO A 433 6.36 32.95 -7.24
N LYS A 434 5.54 34.00 -7.35
CA LYS A 434 4.42 34.26 -6.42
C LYS A 434 3.47 33.04 -6.35
N ASP A 435 3.18 32.45 -7.49
CA ASP A 435 2.44 31.18 -7.63
C ASP A 435 3.29 30.21 -8.44
N LEU A 436 3.90 29.27 -7.72
CA LEU A 436 4.78 28.28 -8.33
C LEU A 436 4.04 27.37 -9.30
N LYS A 437 2.81 26.99 -8.96
CA LYS A 437 2.04 26.07 -9.78
C LYS A 437 1.71 26.68 -11.13
N ILE A 438 1.22 27.92 -11.14
CA ILE A 438 0.90 28.61 -12.39
C ILE A 438 2.16 28.75 -13.25
N ARG A 439 3.28 29.19 -12.67
CA ARG A 439 4.53 29.37 -13.42
C ARG A 439 5.13 28.06 -13.94
N HIS A 440 5.04 26.99 -13.16
CA HIS A 440 5.43 25.66 -13.58
C HIS A 440 4.58 25.20 -14.79
N ASP A 441 3.26 25.33 -14.67
CA ASP A 441 2.33 24.85 -15.69
C ASP A 441 2.50 25.68 -17.02
N GLU A 442 2.66 27.00 -16.94
CA GLU A 442 2.97 27.86 -18.08
C GLU A 442 4.27 27.43 -18.80
N LEU A 443 5.30 27.08 -18.03
CA LEU A 443 6.59 26.65 -18.59
C LEU A 443 6.48 25.28 -19.23
N VAL A 444 5.76 24.36 -18.61
CA VAL A 444 5.45 23.03 -19.18
C VAL A 444 4.68 23.15 -20.48
N GLU A 445 3.64 23.99 -20.52
CA GLU A 445 2.87 24.24 -21.75
C GLU A 445 3.75 24.80 -22.88
N ARG A 446 4.61 25.77 -22.56
CA ARG A 446 5.53 26.36 -23.56
C ARG A 446 6.52 25.33 -24.12
N ILE A 447 7.11 24.49 -23.24
CA ILE A 447 8.05 23.44 -23.65
C ILE A 447 7.33 22.39 -24.48
N ASN A 448 6.14 21.97 -24.07
CA ASN A 448 5.34 20.99 -24.80
C ASN A 448 4.91 21.52 -26.16
N ALA A 449 4.43 22.76 -26.23
CA ALA A 449 4.06 23.38 -27.51
C ALA A 449 5.25 23.44 -28.49
N ARG A 450 6.46 23.75 -28.02
CA ARG A 450 7.68 23.72 -28.85
C ARG A 450 8.00 22.29 -29.31
N ARG A 451 7.97 21.31 -28.38
CA ARG A 451 8.23 19.89 -28.71
C ARG A 451 7.19 19.35 -29.69
N ASP A 452 5.93 19.73 -29.52
CA ASP A 452 4.86 19.33 -30.42
C ASP A 452 5.04 19.97 -31.82
N ALA A 453 5.41 21.23 -31.86
CA ALA A 453 5.75 21.90 -33.13
C ALA A 453 6.95 21.24 -33.86
N GLU A 454 7.99 20.85 -33.11
CA GLU A 454 9.13 20.09 -33.66
C GLU A 454 8.73 18.68 -34.12
N LYS A 455 7.92 17.98 -33.32
CA LYS A 455 7.36 16.67 -33.69
C LYS A 455 6.50 16.78 -34.94
N LEU A 456 5.61 17.77 -34.98
CA LEU A 456 4.76 18.02 -36.16
C LEU A 456 5.59 18.28 -37.43
N LYS A 457 6.67 19.09 -37.31
CA LYS A 457 7.60 19.30 -38.44
C LYS A 457 8.28 18.00 -38.89
N LYS A 458 8.77 17.18 -37.96
CA LYS A 458 9.37 15.87 -38.28
C LYS A 458 8.34 14.90 -38.82
N GLN A 459 7.16 14.84 -38.23
CA GLN A 459 6.06 14.00 -38.68
C GLN A 459 5.53 14.41 -40.05
N ALA A 460 5.36 15.71 -40.29
CA ALA A 460 4.94 16.21 -41.61
C ALA A 460 5.89 15.79 -42.73
N LYS A 461 7.21 15.80 -42.46
CA LYS A 461 8.21 15.30 -43.39
C LYS A 461 8.10 13.80 -43.62
N MET A 462 7.87 13.03 -42.57
CA MET A 462 7.69 11.58 -42.61
C MET A 462 6.38 11.20 -43.29
N TYR A 463 5.27 11.88 -42.95
CA TYR A 463 3.94 11.61 -43.50
C TYR A 463 3.85 11.97 -45.01
N LYS A 464 4.68 12.86 -45.49
CA LYS A 464 4.69 13.21 -46.94
C LYS A 464 4.90 12.01 -47.85
N GLY A 465 5.76 11.06 -47.43
CA GLY A 465 5.99 9.81 -48.16
C GLY A 465 4.82 8.83 -48.02
N LEU A 466 4.31 8.65 -46.79
CA LEU A 466 3.20 7.76 -46.50
C LEU A 466 1.88 8.24 -47.15
N ASN A 467 1.62 9.54 -47.09
CA ASN A 467 0.44 10.13 -47.74
C ASN A 467 0.42 9.92 -49.27
N LYS A 468 1.57 9.87 -49.96
CA LYS A 468 1.61 9.52 -51.40
C LYS A 468 1.05 8.10 -51.62
N GLY A 469 1.48 7.11 -50.82
CA GLY A 469 0.98 5.75 -50.94
C GLY A 469 -0.51 5.65 -50.55
N ILE A 470 -0.94 6.36 -49.51
CA ILE A 470 -2.35 6.42 -49.11
C ILE A 470 -3.21 7.01 -50.22
N ILE A 471 -2.80 8.13 -50.84
CA ILE A 471 -3.53 8.77 -51.94
C ILE A 471 -3.61 7.83 -53.16
N GLN A 472 -2.58 7.04 -53.43
CA GLN A 472 -2.58 6.07 -54.52
C GLN A 472 -3.66 5.00 -54.33
N HIS A 473 -3.85 4.48 -53.11
CA HIS A 473 -4.82 3.42 -52.80
C HIS A 473 -6.18 3.96 -52.33
N LEU A 474 -6.32 5.26 -52.08
CA LEU A 474 -7.56 5.89 -51.65
C LEU A 474 -8.76 5.65 -52.58
N PRO A 475 -8.62 5.71 -53.93
CA PRO A 475 -9.73 5.41 -54.84
C PRO A 475 -10.31 4.03 -54.62
N GLU A 476 -9.46 3.03 -54.34
CA GLU A 476 -9.87 1.68 -54.04
C GLU A 476 -10.53 1.59 -52.66
N ALA A 477 -10.00 2.29 -51.65
CA ALA A 477 -10.53 2.32 -50.29
C ALA A 477 -11.90 3.05 -50.21
N LYS A 478 -12.24 3.93 -51.15
CA LYS A 478 -13.54 4.60 -51.20
C LYS A 478 -14.71 3.63 -51.32
N ARG A 479 -14.51 2.39 -51.77
CA ARG A 479 -15.54 1.33 -51.73
C ARG A 479 -16.02 1.01 -50.32
N TYR A 480 -15.26 1.31 -49.29
CA TYR A 480 -15.63 1.14 -47.91
C TYR A 480 -16.45 2.30 -47.34
N PHE A 481 -16.77 3.31 -48.11
CA PHE A 481 -17.77 4.30 -47.70
C PHE A 481 -19.13 3.63 -47.57
N TRP A 482 -19.78 3.84 -46.42
CA TRP A 482 -21.10 3.30 -46.15
C TRP A 482 -21.87 4.22 -45.23
N GLU A 483 -23.19 4.25 -45.40
CA GLU A 483 -24.08 4.99 -44.52
C GLU A 483 -25.43 4.32 -44.36
N ASP A 484 -26.05 4.52 -43.21
CA ASP A 484 -27.45 4.22 -42.97
C ASP A 484 -28.20 5.45 -42.42
N LYS A 485 -29.33 5.24 -41.76
CA LYS A 485 -30.13 6.31 -41.16
C LYS A 485 -29.37 7.06 -40.04
N ASP A 486 -28.59 6.35 -39.23
CA ASP A 486 -28.02 6.85 -37.97
C ASP A 486 -26.48 6.98 -38.03
N TYR A 487 -25.82 6.21 -38.89
CA TYR A 487 -24.34 6.06 -38.93
C TYR A 487 -23.76 6.28 -40.32
N MET A 488 -22.49 6.64 -40.30
CA MET A 488 -21.67 6.77 -41.51
C MET A 488 -20.28 6.17 -41.23
N ILE A 489 -19.75 5.39 -42.16
CA ILE A 489 -18.39 4.87 -42.18
C ILE A 489 -17.62 5.58 -43.30
N ILE A 490 -16.52 6.22 -42.91
CA ILE A 490 -15.71 7.06 -43.79
C ILE A 490 -14.29 6.52 -43.83
N PRO A 491 -13.73 6.19 -45.01
CA PRO A 491 -12.32 5.83 -45.16
C PRO A 491 -11.40 7.01 -44.83
N ALA A 492 -10.37 6.77 -44.04
CA ALA A 492 -9.33 7.77 -43.77
C ALA A 492 -8.60 8.15 -45.05
N GLY A 493 -8.35 9.45 -45.26
CA GLY A 493 -7.72 9.98 -46.46
C GLY A 493 -6.25 10.33 -46.33
N LYS A 494 -5.74 10.49 -45.10
CA LYS A 494 -4.35 10.93 -44.86
C LYS A 494 -3.91 10.59 -43.42
N CYS A 495 -2.58 10.59 -43.19
CA CYS A 495 -1.96 10.28 -41.91
C CYS A 495 -2.45 11.17 -40.78
N GLU A 496 -2.65 12.45 -41.03
CA GLU A 496 -3.06 13.44 -40.02
C GLU A 496 -4.44 13.13 -39.42
N GLU A 497 -5.34 12.55 -40.21
CA GLU A 497 -6.66 12.12 -39.74
C GLU A 497 -6.57 10.98 -38.74
N LEU A 498 -5.61 10.05 -38.94
CA LEU A 498 -5.39 8.96 -37.96
C LEU A 498 -4.85 9.50 -36.65
N VAL A 499 -3.98 10.51 -36.70
CA VAL A 499 -3.42 11.14 -35.50
C VAL A 499 -4.51 11.84 -34.71
N GLU A 500 -5.39 12.58 -35.37
CA GLU A 500 -6.49 13.30 -34.74
C GLU A 500 -7.50 12.32 -34.14
N GLU A 501 -7.83 11.25 -34.87
CA GLU A 501 -8.72 10.19 -34.37
C GLU A 501 -8.16 9.51 -33.13
N GLY A 502 -6.88 9.09 -33.18
CA GLY A 502 -6.21 8.44 -32.06
C GLY A 502 -6.08 9.34 -30.84
N ARG A 503 -5.85 10.65 -31.06
CA ARG A 503 -5.79 11.65 -29.99
C ARG A 503 -7.16 11.82 -29.32
N THR A 504 -8.22 11.93 -30.11
CA THR A 504 -9.57 12.19 -29.61
C THR A 504 -10.15 10.96 -28.89
N LEU A 505 -9.91 9.76 -29.40
CA LEU A 505 -10.40 8.51 -28.82
C LEU A 505 -9.40 7.86 -27.83
N HIS A 506 -8.27 8.50 -27.56
CA HIS A 506 -7.25 7.99 -26.62
C HIS A 506 -6.82 6.55 -26.91
N HIS A 507 -6.60 6.21 -28.20
CA HIS A 507 -6.13 4.89 -28.60
C HIS A 507 -4.97 4.97 -29.62
N CYS A 508 -4.35 3.84 -29.94
CA CYS A 508 -3.05 3.78 -30.59
C CYS A 508 -3.04 4.04 -32.11
N VAL A 509 -4.19 4.27 -32.78
CA VAL A 509 -4.27 4.34 -34.24
C VAL A 509 -3.37 5.42 -34.86
N GLY A 510 -3.17 6.53 -34.16
CA GLY A 510 -2.29 7.63 -34.62
C GLY A 510 -0.94 7.68 -33.89
N ALA A 511 -0.71 6.80 -32.90
CA ALA A 511 0.50 6.84 -32.07
C ALA A 511 1.73 6.21 -32.75
N SER A 512 1.53 5.32 -33.72
CA SER A 512 2.59 4.69 -34.51
C SER A 512 2.30 4.79 -36.02
N THR A 513 3.34 4.64 -36.83
CA THR A 513 3.20 4.64 -38.30
C THR A 513 2.65 3.34 -38.86
N THR A 514 2.52 2.30 -38.07
CA THR A 514 2.16 0.95 -38.53
C THR A 514 0.87 0.91 -39.34
N TYR A 515 -0.18 1.59 -38.93
CA TYR A 515 -1.45 1.66 -39.66
C TYR A 515 -1.31 2.48 -40.95
N MET A 516 -0.56 3.58 -40.87
CA MET A 516 -0.29 4.46 -42.02
C MET A 516 0.53 3.73 -43.08
N GLU A 517 1.51 2.93 -42.68
CA GLU A 517 2.34 2.08 -43.58
C GLU A 517 1.50 0.99 -44.24
N LYS A 518 0.60 0.35 -43.49
CA LYS A 518 -0.33 -0.64 -44.06
C LYS A 518 -1.29 -0.01 -45.07
N MET A 519 -1.80 1.19 -44.78
CA MET A 519 -2.65 1.94 -45.73
C MET A 519 -1.87 2.36 -46.97
N ALA A 520 -0.67 2.89 -46.78
CA ALA A 520 0.21 3.28 -47.91
C ALA A 520 0.62 2.09 -48.80
N ALA A 521 0.67 0.89 -48.22
CA ALA A 521 0.95 -0.36 -48.92
C ALA A 521 -0.30 -1.08 -49.48
N GLY A 522 -1.49 -0.54 -49.26
CA GLY A 522 -2.75 -1.16 -49.69
C GLY A 522 -3.11 -2.48 -48.96
N LYS A 523 -2.55 -2.74 -47.76
CA LYS A 523 -2.78 -4.00 -47.04
C LYS A 523 -4.02 -3.95 -46.12
N SER A 524 -4.16 -2.88 -45.37
CA SER A 524 -5.36 -2.62 -44.57
C SER A 524 -5.72 -1.15 -44.58
N TRP A 525 -6.94 -0.81 -44.26
CA TRP A 525 -7.41 0.56 -44.24
C TRP A 525 -8.11 0.90 -42.93
N ILE A 526 -7.91 2.14 -42.48
CA ILE A 526 -8.62 2.67 -41.32
C ILE A 526 -9.88 3.39 -41.76
N LEU A 527 -10.99 3.06 -41.13
CA LEU A 527 -12.29 3.63 -41.35
C LEU A 527 -12.80 4.27 -40.08
N PHE A 528 -13.45 5.41 -40.21
CA PHE A 528 -14.06 6.16 -39.10
C PHE A 528 -15.56 5.95 -39.08
N LEU A 529 -16.09 5.35 -38.05
CA LEU A 529 -17.53 5.28 -37.81
C LEU A 529 -17.98 6.54 -37.08
N ARG A 530 -18.94 7.24 -37.65
CA ARG A 530 -19.53 8.47 -37.11
C ARG A 530 -21.02 8.31 -36.92
N LYS A 531 -21.55 9.02 -35.92
CA LYS A 531 -23.01 9.23 -35.80
C LYS A 531 -23.42 10.38 -36.71
N LYS A 532 -24.41 10.20 -37.56
CA LYS A 532 -24.87 11.26 -38.50
C LYS A 532 -25.28 12.57 -37.82
N LYS A 533 -25.73 12.49 -36.56
CA LYS A 533 -26.08 13.67 -35.75
C LYS A 533 -24.87 14.44 -35.23
N GLU A 534 -23.66 13.82 -35.22
CA GLU A 534 -22.44 14.34 -34.62
C GLU A 534 -21.23 13.93 -35.47
N LEU A 535 -21.22 14.29 -36.78
CA LEU A 535 -20.21 13.84 -37.74
C LEU A 535 -18.76 14.22 -37.34
N GLU A 536 -18.60 15.38 -36.75
CA GLU A 536 -17.29 15.87 -36.32
C GLU A 536 -16.73 15.10 -35.10
N LYS A 537 -17.57 14.38 -34.39
CA LYS A 537 -17.16 13.67 -33.18
C LYS A 537 -16.78 12.23 -33.50
N PRO A 538 -15.53 11.84 -33.25
CA PRO A 538 -15.10 10.45 -33.33
C PRO A 538 -15.97 9.53 -32.48
N TYR A 539 -16.31 8.34 -33.01
CA TYR A 539 -17.12 7.39 -32.29
C TYR A 539 -16.48 6.00 -32.24
N TYR A 540 -16.14 5.42 -33.39
CA TYR A 540 -15.35 4.19 -33.48
C TYR A 540 -14.35 4.26 -34.61
N THR A 541 -13.19 3.62 -34.42
CA THR A 541 -12.18 3.37 -35.43
C THR A 541 -12.21 1.89 -35.80
N ILE A 542 -12.21 1.58 -37.11
CA ILE A 542 -12.29 0.24 -37.64
C ILE A 542 -11.05 0.01 -38.52
N GLU A 543 -10.35 -1.12 -38.38
CA GLU A 543 -9.35 -1.58 -39.34
C GLU A 543 -9.96 -2.69 -40.20
N ILE A 544 -9.90 -2.53 -41.52
CA ILE A 544 -10.35 -3.51 -42.49
C ILE A 544 -9.18 -3.98 -43.36
N SER A 545 -9.11 -5.28 -43.64
CA SER A 545 -8.16 -5.84 -44.63
C SER A 545 -8.60 -5.52 -46.02
N MET A 546 -7.70 -4.98 -46.87
CA MET A 546 -7.99 -4.72 -48.28
C MET A 546 -7.90 -5.99 -49.14
N GLU A 547 -7.27 -7.04 -48.65
CA GLU A 547 -7.10 -8.31 -49.35
C GLU A 547 -8.36 -9.16 -49.36
N ASN A 548 -9.11 -9.19 -48.25
CA ASN A 548 -10.27 -10.08 -48.06
C ASN A 548 -11.52 -9.39 -47.53
N ASP A 549 -11.52 -8.06 -47.47
CA ASP A 549 -12.59 -7.23 -46.96
C ASP A 549 -13.05 -7.59 -45.52
N GLY A 550 -12.15 -8.23 -44.74
CA GLY A 550 -12.40 -8.64 -43.38
C GLY A 550 -12.14 -7.52 -42.37
N ILE A 551 -13.07 -7.27 -41.45
CA ILE A 551 -12.81 -6.37 -40.33
C ILE A 551 -11.84 -7.05 -39.38
N LEU A 552 -10.66 -6.45 -39.20
CA LEU A 552 -9.58 -6.95 -38.35
C LEU A 552 -9.81 -6.57 -36.89
N GLN A 553 -10.20 -5.33 -36.64
CA GLN A 553 -10.48 -4.83 -35.30
C GLN A 553 -11.34 -3.55 -35.37
N TRP A 554 -11.96 -3.20 -34.24
CA TRP A 554 -12.73 -1.98 -34.08
C TRP A 554 -12.84 -1.60 -32.62
N TYR A 555 -12.60 -0.33 -32.30
CA TYR A 555 -12.58 0.21 -30.94
C TYR A 555 -13.08 1.65 -30.90
N SER A 556 -13.59 2.05 -29.74
CA SER A 556 -13.96 3.42 -29.36
C SER A 556 -12.96 3.98 -28.35
N GLU A 557 -13.34 4.99 -27.64
CA GLU A 557 -12.52 5.69 -26.65
C GLU A 557 -11.91 4.74 -25.61
N TYR A 558 -10.59 4.85 -25.35
CA TYR A 558 -9.81 3.98 -24.46
C TYR A 558 -9.89 2.49 -24.81
N ASP A 559 -9.92 2.15 -26.09
CA ASP A 559 -10.04 0.78 -26.61
C ASP A 559 -11.30 0.03 -26.10
N ARG A 560 -12.33 0.77 -25.68
CA ARG A 560 -13.60 0.20 -25.21
C ARG A 560 -14.56 -0.02 -26.38
N LYS A 561 -15.64 -0.74 -26.11
CA LYS A 561 -16.70 -1.01 -27.08
C LYS A 561 -18.08 -0.63 -26.50
N PRO A 562 -18.37 0.66 -26.26
CA PRO A 562 -19.68 1.08 -25.80
C PRO A 562 -20.73 0.69 -26.86
N ASP A 563 -21.93 0.27 -26.44
CA ASP A 563 -23.02 -0.17 -27.34
C ASP A 563 -22.63 -1.33 -28.29
N GLU A 564 -21.73 -2.24 -27.86
CA GLU A 564 -21.14 -3.29 -28.68
C GLU A 564 -22.16 -4.05 -29.54
N GLY A 565 -23.27 -4.49 -28.96
CA GLY A 565 -24.32 -5.25 -29.67
C GLY A 565 -25.01 -4.42 -30.79
N LYS A 566 -25.12 -3.10 -30.63
CA LYS A 566 -25.69 -2.20 -31.64
C LYS A 566 -24.68 -1.98 -32.76
N ILE A 567 -23.42 -1.72 -32.41
CA ILE A 567 -22.36 -1.49 -33.38
C ILE A 567 -22.05 -2.76 -34.17
N GLN A 568 -22.12 -3.92 -33.56
CA GLN A 568 -21.97 -5.20 -34.27
C GLN A 568 -23.03 -5.39 -35.37
N LYS A 569 -24.27 -4.94 -35.13
CA LYS A 569 -25.32 -4.95 -36.18
C LYS A 569 -24.98 -3.99 -37.32
N VAL A 570 -24.47 -2.79 -37.03
CA VAL A 570 -23.99 -1.81 -38.00
C VAL A 570 -22.87 -2.40 -38.84
N LEU A 571 -21.86 -3.01 -38.20
CA LEU A 571 -20.74 -3.64 -38.90
C LEU A 571 -21.15 -4.83 -39.78
N ASN A 572 -22.17 -5.59 -39.36
CA ASN A 572 -22.74 -6.68 -40.14
C ASN A 572 -23.46 -6.13 -41.40
N ALA A 573 -24.25 -5.05 -41.24
CA ALA A 573 -24.88 -4.39 -42.37
C ALA A 573 -23.87 -3.83 -43.34
N PHE A 574 -22.82 -3.20 -42.85
CA PHE A 574 -21.68 -2.73 -43.64
C PHE A 574 -21.00 -3.87 -44.43
N LYS A 575 -20.66 -4.99 -43.76
CA LYS A 575 -20.08 -6.17 -44.41
C LYS A 575 -20.96 -6.71 -45.55
N ASN A 576 -22.26 -6.80 -45.31
CA ASN A 576 -23.21 -7.27 -46.33
C ASN A 576 -23.28 -6.30 -47.53
N SER A 577 -23.11 -5.01 -47.30
CA SER A 577 -23.04 -4.01 -48.38
C SER A 577 -21.80 -4.21 -49.23
N ILE A 578 -20.64 -4.42 -48.63
CA ILE A 578 -19.38 -4.67 -49.39
C ILE A 578 -19.53 -5.93 -50.25
N LYS A 579 -20.00 -7.04 -49.69
CA LYS A 579 -20.21 -8.29 -50.43
C LYS A 579 -21.09 -8.08 -51.65
N ARG A 580 -22.21 -7.37 -51.54
CA ARG A 580 -23.09 -7.05 -52.64
C ARG A 580 -22.44 -6.18 -53.73
N GLN A 581 -21.55 -5.27 -53.33
CA GLN A 581 -20.79 -4.46 -54.29
C GLN A 581 -19.78 -5.33 -55.05
N THR A 582 -19.06 -6.22 -54.37
CA THR A 582 -18.08 -7.13 -54.98
C THR A 582 -18.75 -8.11 -55.94
N GLU A 583 -19.89 -8.71 -55.53
CA GLU A 583 -20.69 -9.59 -56.42
C GLU A 583 -21.20 -8.88 -57.67
N ARG A 584 -21.64 -7.62 -57.56
CA ARG A 584 -22.08 -6.82 -58.73
C ARG A 584 -20.93 -6.52 -59.70
N ILE A 585 -19.73 -6.29 -59.18
CA ILE A 585 -18.53 -6.04 -60.02
C ILE A 585 -18.12 -7.33 -60.75
N GLN A 586 -18.20 -8.50 -60.11
CA GLN A 586 -17.90 -9.80 -60.71
C GLN A 586 -18.92 -10.26 -61.78
N ILE A 587 -20.16 -9.78 -61.71
CA ILE A 587 -21.22 -10.07 -62.70
C ILE A 587 -21.12 -9.11 -63.91
N ALA A 588 -20.54 -7.94 -63.72
CA ALA A 588 -20.45 -6.89 -64.75
C ALA A 588 -19.12 -6.90 -65.57
N GLY A 589 -18.11 -7.70 -65.18
CA GLY A 589 -16.86 -7.94 -65.90
C GLY A 589 -16.81 -9.37 -66.41
#